data_f18df9f7087b531f02e68c6064eaf8a2
#
_entry.id   f18df9f7087b531f02e68c6064eaf8a2
#
_cell.length_a   1.000
_cell.length_b   1.000
_cell.length_c   1.000
_cell.angle_alpha   90.00
_cell.angle_beta   90.00
_cell.angle_gamma   90.00
#
_symmetry.space_group_name_H-M   'P 1'
#
loop_
_entity.id
_entity.type
_entity.pdbx_description
1 polymer ?
#
loop_
_entity_poly.entity_id
_entity_poly.type
_entity_poly.pdbx_seq_one_letter_code
_entity_poly.pdbx_strand_id
1 'polypeptide(L)'
;MKPKHTQVPMSTKVFFGLGMLAMQMFPAALGVFMVVLVQDFGFDPVMWGLIFFLPRVVDAITDPIMGFISDNTRSRWGRRRQYIFVGAILMGITFITMWQLYPENGLTYNFWYFLILSVVFYLGLTIFSVPYVALGYEMSTDFHERTRIMAIAQWIGQWAWVIVPWFWVIIYDDSWFSSPESGTRTLAIYVSLFCTALALVPALFIKGKSSLHDENLAKITFGNIKTTFWTLIKGFVDAAKNTPFVRLCAATFFIFNSFQTIAAFSFFIIVYYLFQGDAGAAGIWPTLHGSVGALLTTFLVIPIVTRMSEKLGKKKTFMISQAISIVGYILFWFLFIPGKPYMFLFALPMFSFGIGGLFTLMMSMTADTCDLDELKNGLPRKEATFGAIYWWMVKFGTALAGLLSGLIMSYVGFDANLGEQPEGAMTGLRIFYTVFPAIGTLIAIYDMKNYDINEERAKEISSILAERNKETN
;
A
#
# COMPACT_ATOMS: atom_id res chain seq x y z
N MET A 1 -8.67 34.18 -26.04
CA MET A 1 -7.75 33.06 -26.37
C MET A 1 -7.77 32.11 -25.20
N LYS A 2 -8.26 30.85 -25.37
CA LYS A 2 -8.11 29.82 -24.34
C LYS A 2 -6.60 29.59 -24.14
N PRO A 3 -6.10 29.57 -22.90
CA PRO A 3 -4.68 29.30 -22.67
C PRO A 3 -4.36 27.94 -23.28
N LYS A 4 -3.31 27.86 -24.13
CA LYS A 4 -2.78 26.59 -24.62
C LYS A 4 -2.42 25.75 -23.40
N HIS A 5 -3.22 24.74 -23.08
CA HIS A 5 -2.87 23.75 -22.06
C HIS A 5 -1.55 23.09 -22.51
N THR A 6 -0.45 23.46 -21.90
CA THR A 6 0.85 22.86 -22.15
C THR A 6 0.83 21.45 -21.57
N GLN A 7 0.64 20.47 -22.43
CA GLN A 7 0.73 19.07 -22.03
C GLN A 7 2.15 18.76 -21.54
N VAL A 8 2.25 18.06 -20.42
CA VAL A 8 3.53 17.57 -19.91
C VAL A 8 4.07 16.53 -20.90
N PRO A 9 5.33 16.59 -21.33
CA PRO A 9 5.92 15.62 -22.23
C PRO A 9 5.76 14.19 -21.72
N MET A 10 5.54 13.23 -22.64
CA MET A 10 5.37 11.81 -22.27
C MET A 10 6.59 11.25 -21.55
N SER A 11 7.81 11.66 -21.98
CA SER A 11 9.05 11.30 -21.29
C SER A 11 9.05 11.70 -19.81
N THR A 12 8.57 12.90 -19.49
CA THR A 12 8.50 13.39 -18.10
C THR A 12 7.48 12.58 -17.29
N LYS A 13 6.34 12.16 -17.90
CA LYS A 13 5.36 11.27 -17.27
C LYS A 13 5.94 9.89 -16.99
N VAL A 14 6.72 9.35 -17.94
CA VAL A 14 7.43 8.08 -17.77
C VAL A 14 8.49 8.19 -16.68
N PHE A 15 9.30 9.25 -16.65
CA PHE A 15 10.28 9.48 -15.58
C PHE A 15 9.61 9.54 -14.20
N PHE A 16 8.46 10.17 -14.11
CA PHE A 16 7.65 10.14 -12.88
C PHE A 16 7.15 8.73 -12.59
N GLY A 17 6.66 7.98 -13.57
CA GLY A 17 6.20 6.60 -13.42
C GLY A 17 7.29 5.62 -12.94
N LEU A 18 8.56 5.81 -13.35
CA LEU A 18 9.68 4.99 -12.87
C LEU A 18 9.91 5.18 -11.36
N GLY A 19 9.74 6.39 -10.84
CA GLY A 19 9.72 6.64 -9.39
C GLY A 19 8.56 5.92 -8.69
N MET A 20 7.39 5.84 -9.32
CA MET A 20 6.25 5.09 -8.78
C MET A 20 6.54 3.59 -8.73
N LEU A 21 7.19 3.06 -9.76
CA LEU A 21 7.61 1.66 -9.77
C LEU A 21 8.54 1.36 -8.60
N ALA A 22 9.54 2.19 -8.36
CA ALA A 22 10.45 2.03 -7.22
C ALA A 22 9.72 2.15 -5.88
N MET A 23 8.81 3.14 -5.74
CA MET A 23 8.03 3.38 -4.53
C MET A 23 7.16 2.17 -4.15
N GLN A 24 6.65 1.44 -5.13
CA GLN A 24 5.85 0.23 -4.89
C GLN A 24 6.70 -1.03 -4.79
N MET A 25 7.81 -1.11 -5.54
CA MET A 25 8.63 -2.31 -5.63
C MET A 25 9.42 -2.59 -4.34
N PHE A 26 9.93 -1.57 -3.66
CA PHE A 26 10.63 -1.75 -2.39
C PHE A 26 9.75 -2.36 -1.29
N PRO A 27 8.55 -1.81 -0.96
CA PRO A 27 7.68 -2.41 0.02
C PRO A 27 7.15 -3.79 -0.40
N ALA A 28 6.93 -4.01 -1.70
CA ALA A 28 6.52 -5.32 -2.21
C ALA A 28 7.65 -6.36 -2.05
N ALA A 29 8.90 -6.01 -2.40
CA ALA A 29 10.07 -6.87 -2.22
C ALA A 29 10.31 -7.19 -0.74
N LEU A 30 10.16 -6.19 0.14
CA LEU A 30 10.22 -6.40 1.59
C LEU A 30 9.20 -7.47 2.02
N GLY A 31 7.96 -7.41 1.51
CA GLY A 31 6.91 -8.39 1.83
C GLY A 31 7.27 -9.82 1.43
N VAL A 32 7.85 -10.02 0.25
CA VAL A 32 8.29 -11.36 -0.21
C VAL A 32 9.49 -11.85 0.60
N PHE A 33 10.50 -11.00 0.81
CA PHE A 33 11.72 -11.38 1.53
C PHE A 33 11.46 -11.64 3.01
N MET A 34 10.50 -10.97 3.64
CA MET A 34 10.16 -11.18 5.05
C MET A 34 9.71 -12.60 5.38
N VAL A 35 9.26 -13.37 4.39
CA VAL A 35 8.92 -14.79 4.59
C VAL A 35 10.16 -15.60 4.96
N VAL A 36 11.32 -15.29 4.35
CA VAL A 36 12.60 -15.93 4.64
C VAL A 36 13.02 -15.76 6.11
N LEU A 37 12.61 -14.65 6.75
CA LEU A 37 12.92 -14.44 8.18
C LEU A 37 12.29 -15.52 9.07
N VAL A 38 11.04 -15.92 8.76
CA VAL A 38 10.35 -16.95 9.52
C VAL A 38 10.81 -18.34 9.09
N GLN A 39 10.92 -18.57 7.78
CA GLN A 39 11.19 -19.90 7.23
C GLN A 39 12.63 -20.36 7.37
N ASP A 40 13.60 -19.48 7.13
CA ASP A 40 14.99 -19.84 6.98
C ASP A 40 15.87 -19.25 8.10
N PHE A 41 15.53 -18.07 8.62
CA PHE A 41 16.23 -17.47 9.78
C PHE A 41 15.63 -17.89 11.14
N GLY A 42 14.50 -18.61 11.15
CA GLY A 42 13.86 -19.12 12.37
C GLY A 42 13.25 -18.03 13.28
N PHE A 43 12.83 -16.91 12.71
CA PHE A 43 12.17 -15.87 13.49
C PHE A 43 10.81 -16.38 13.98
N ASP A 44 10.54 -16.17 15.26
CA ASP A 44 9.23 -16.42 15.83
C ASP A 44 8.16 -15.58 15.10
N PRO A 45 6.96 -16.13 14.84
CA PRO A 45 5.89 -15.38 14.18
C PRO A 45 5.53 -14.05 14.85
N VAL A 46 5.67 -13.93 16.18
CA VAL A 46 5.44 -12.65 16.89
C VAL A 46 6.54 -11.65 16.57
N MET A 47 7.81 -12.07 16.50
CA MET A 47 8.92 -11.21 16.05
C MET A 47 8.66 -10.69 14.63
N TRP A 48 8.21 -11.56 13.73
CA TRP A 48 7.85 -11.18 12.37
C TRP A 48 6.71 -10.14 12.36
N GLY A 49 5.66 -10.36 13.15
CA GLY A 49 4.56 -9.40 13.31
C GLY A 49 5.01 -8.04 13.83
N LEU A 50 5.94 -8.00 14.81
CA LEU A 50 6.51 -6.75 15.33
C LEU A 50 7.34 -6.00 14.29
N ILE A 51 8.17 -6.70 13.53
CA ILE A 51 8.93 -6.13 12.41
C ILE A 51 7.99 -5.56 11.34
N PHE A 52 6.84 -6.19 11.14
CA PHE A 52 5.86 -5.69 10.19
C PHE A 52 5.12 -4.44 10.71
N PHE A 53 4.86 -4.36 11.99
CA PHE A 53 4.06 -3.32 12.63
C PHE A 53 4.86 -2.06 12.97
N LEU A 54 5.94 -2.19 13.75
CA LEU A 54 6.64 -1.05 14.36
C LEU A 54 7.18 -0.04 13.33
N PRO A 55 7.87 -0.44 12.25
CA PRO A 55 8.36 0.52 11.26
C PRO A 55 7.25 1.30 10.56
N ARG A 56 6.09 0.66 10.34
CA ARG A 56 4.92 1.32 9.71
C ARG A 56 4.23 2.32 10.62
N VAL A 57 4.26 2.09 11.93
CA VAL A 57 3.80 3.10 12.90
C VAL A 57 4.70 4.34 12.85
N VAL A 58 6.01 4.15 12.78
CA VAL A 58 6.96 5.26 12.63
C VAL A 58 6.71 6.02 11.31
N ASP A 59 6.53 5.31 10.20
CA ASP A 59 6.20 5.88 8.90
C ASP A 59 4.92 6.74 8.95
N ALA A 60 3.86 6.22 9.57
CA ALA A 60 2.60 6.96 9.72
C ALA A 60 2.75 8.27 10.52
N ILE A 61 3.66 8.33 11.49
CA ILE A 61 3.95 9.53 12.29
C ILE A 61 4.85 10.51 11.51
N THR A 62 5.79 10.00 10.73
CA THR A 62 6.80 10.83 10.06
C THR A 62 6.32 11.43 8.74
N ASP A 63 5.31 10.83 8.09
CA ASP A 63 4.73 11.35 6.84
C ASP A 63 4.28 12.81 6.91
N PRO A 64 3.46 13.22 7.90
CA PRO A 64 3.04 14.62 8.03
C PRO A 64 4.20 15.57 8.28
N ILE A 65 5.18 15.12 9.06
CA ILE A 65 6.37 15.91 9.37
C ILE A 65 7.16 16.15 8.09
N MET A 66 7.37 15.10 7.29
CA MET A 66 8.07 15.22 6.02
C MET A 66 7.31 16.06 5.00
N GLY A 67 5.98 15.97 4.99
CA GLY A 67 5.11 16.85 4.19
C GLY A 67 5.38 18.31 4.51
N PHE A 68 5.30 18.71 5.80
CA PHE A 68 5.59 20.08 6.23
C PHE A 68 7.02 20.52 5.86
N ILE A 69 8.02 19.68 6.13
CA ILE A 69 9.43 20.01 5.83
C ILE A 69 9.60 20.24 4.34
N SER A 70 9.14 19.31 3.50
CA SER A 70 9.32 19.42 2.04
C SER A 70 8.52 20.57 1.42
N ASP A 71 7.35 20.92 1.99
CA ASP A 71 6.55 22.06 1.52
C ASP A 71 7.23 23.39 1.77
N ASN A 72 7.98 23.53 2.87
CA ASN A 72 8.56 24.79 3.33
C ASN A 72 10.06 24.91 3.10
N THR A 73 10.64 24.01 2.33
CA THR A 73 12.09 24.02 2.05
C THR A 73 12.46 25.01 0.95
N ARG A 74 13.50 25.83 1.21
CA ARG A 74 14.13 26.74 0.26
C ARG A 74 15.33 26.08 -0.39
N SER A 75 15.28 25.83 -1.70
CA SER A 75 16.36 25.16 -2.43
C SER A 75 16.43 25.60 -3.90
N ARG A 76 17.67 25.60 -4.45
CA ARG A 76 17.90 25.81 -5.88
C ARG A 76 17.34 24.68 -6.74
N TRP A 77 17.28 23.46 -6.22
CA TRP A 77 16.71 22.30 -6.91
C TRP A 77 15.19 22.26 -6.88
N GLY A 78 14.56 23.24 -6.20
CA GLY A 78 13.15 23.19 -5.83
C GLY A 78 12.94 22.46 -4.51
N ARG A 79 11.77 22.64 -3.90
CA ARG A 79 11.48 22.18 -2.53
C ARG A 79 11.39 20.66 -2.38
N ARG A 80 11.14 19.88 -3.47
CA ARG A 80 10.88 18.43 -3.42
C ARG A 80 12.08 17.57 -3.79
N ARG A 81 12.78 17.92 -4.87
CA ARG A 81 13.75 17.05 -5.55
C ARG A 81 14.89 16.57 -4.66
N GLN A 82 15.39 17.43 -3.79
CA GLN A 82 16.47 17.09 -2.88
C GLN A 82 16.08 15.96 -1.92
N TYR A 83 14.85 15.96 -1.43
CA TYR A 83 14.36 14.90 -0.54
C TYR A 83 14.12 13.59 -1.29
N ILE A 84 13.59 13.67 -2.52
CA ILE A 84 13.47 12.48 -3.39
C ILE A 84 14.85 11.87 -3.62
N PHE A 85 15.87 12.68 -3.87
CA PHE A 85 17.24 12.19 -4.08
C PHE A 85 17.83 11.55 -2.82
N VAL A 86 17.79 12.24 -1.69
CA VAL A 86 18.33 11.74 -0.42
C VAL A 86 17.54 10.51 0.06
N GLY A 87 16.22 10.56 -0.03
CA GLY A 87 15.35 9.43 0.37
C GLY A 87 15.61 8.18 -0.47
N ALA A 88 15.79 8.32 -1.79
CA ALA A 88 16.11 7.22 -2.68
C ALA A 88 17.44 6.52 -2.29
N ILE A 89 18.47 7.30 -1.99
CA ILE A 89 19.78 6.75 -1.56
C ILE A 89 19.68 6.10 -0.18
N LEU A 90 19.04 6.78 0.78
CA LEU A 90 18.89 6.25 2.14
C LEU A 90 18.11 4.94 2.13
N MET A 91 16.98 4.90 1.44
CA MET A 91 16.14 3.72 1.27
C MET A 91 16.92 2.57 0.61
N GLY A 92 17.69 2.87 -0.44
CA GLY A 92 18.51 1.87 -1.13
C GLY A 92 19.60 1.29 -0.26
N ILE A 93 20.40 2.13 0.41
CA ILE A 93 21.48 1.65 1.30
C ILE A 93 20.90 0.83 2.44
N THR A 94 19.84 1.33 3.08
CA THR A 94 19.24 0.62 4.21
C THR A 94 18.58 -0.69 3.79
N PHE A 95 17.99 -0.77 2.58
CA PHE A 95 17.46 -2.02 2.05
C PHE A 95 18.58 -3.08 1.86
N ILE A 96 19.72 -2.69 1.31
CA ILE A 96 20.87 -3.59 1.19
C ILE A 96 21.31 -4.06 2.57
N THR A 97 21.56 -3.12 3.48
CA THR A 97 22.18 -3.42 4.79
C THR A 97 21.26 -4.27 5.67
N MET A 98 19.95 -4.00 5.69
CA MET A 98 19.05 -4.75 6.57
C MET A 98 18.92 -6.23 6.19
N TRP A 99 19.18 -6.59 4.93
CA TRP A 99 19.15 -7.98 4.46
C TRP A 99 20.50 -8.70 4.59
N GLN A 100 21.58 -8.04 5.07
CA GLN A 100 22.85 -8.69 5.39
C GLN A 100 22.76 -9.40 6.74
N LEU A 101 21.88 -10.39 6.82
CA LEU A 101 21.66 -11.23 7.99
C LEU A 101 22.47 -12.51 7.87
N TYR A 102 23.03 -12.95 8.99
CA TYR A 102 23.83 -14.17 9.08
C TYR A 102 23.33 -14.98 10.28
N PRO A 103 22.96 -16.27 10.08
CA PRO A 103 22.45 -17.12 11.16
C PRO A 103 23.41 -17.22 12.35
N GLU A 104 24.71 -17.14 12.09
CA GLU A 104 25.76 -17.23 13.12
C GLU A 104 25.69 -16.13 14.19
N ASN A 105 25.10 -14.98 13.85
CA ASN A 105 24.93 -13.85 14.78
C ASN A 105 23.89 -14.12 15.87
N GLY A 106 23.07 -15.17 15.69
CA GLY A 106 21.99 -15.51 16.61
C GLY A 106 20.71 -14.70 16.39
N LEU A 107 19.60 -15.30 16.80
CA LEU A 107 18.23 -14.81 16.53
C LEU A 107 17.97 -13.41 17.12
N THR A 108 18.35 -13.19 18.38
CA THR A 108 18.12 -11.90 19.07
C THR A 108 18.87 -10.75 18.41
N TYR A 109 20.12 -10.96 18.00
CA TYR A 109 20.90 -9.95 17.29
C TYR A 109 20.26 -9.64 15.94
N ASN A 110 19.96 -10.67 15.14
CA ASN A 110 19.35 -10.51 13.82
C ASN A 110 17.99 -9.80 13.88
N PHE A 111 17.19 -10.08 14.92
CA PHE A 111 15.91 -9.41 15.14
C PHE A 111 16.06 -7.89 15.36
N TRP A 112 16.91 -7.49 16.31
CA TRP A 112 17.12 -6.07 16.61
C TRP A 112 17.81 -5.33 15.46
N TYR A 113 18.79 -5.98 14.83
CA TYR A 113 19.47 -5.45 13.64
C TYR A 113 18.46 -5.15 12.53
N PHE A 114 17.64 -6.13 12.18
CA PHE A 114 16.64 -5.96 11.14
C PHE A 114 15.57 -4.94 11.53
N LEU A 115 15.07 -4.97 12.75
CA LEU A 115 14.05 -4.04 13.23
C LEU A 115 14.53 -2.59 13.17
N ILE A 116 15.73 -2.31 13.65
CA ILE A 116 16.29 -0.94 13.64
C ILE A 116 16.49 -0.47 12.20
N LEU A 117 17.08 -1.29 11.35
CA LEU A 117 17.32 -0.93 9.96
C LEU A 117 16.01 -0.81 9.16
N SER A 118 15.00 -1.60 9.47
CA SER A 118 13.67 -1.45 8.83
C SER A 118 13.01 -0.12 9.21
N VAL A 119 13.16 0.34 10.46
CA VAL A 119 12.72 1.70 10.84
C VAL A 119 13.45 2.77 10.02
N VAL A 120 14.78 2.65 9.86
CA VAL A 120 15.56 3.59 9.04
C VAL A 120 15.16 3.53 7.57
N PHE A 121 14.88 2.33 7.05
CA PHE A 121 14.35 2.13 5.70
C PHE A 121 13.01 2.85 5.50
N TYR A 122 12.06 2.70 6.43
CA TYR A 122 10.76 3.39 6.34
C TYR A 122 10.90 4.91 6.48
N LEU A 123 11.85 5.42 7.29
CA LEU A 123 12.20 6.85 7.29
C LEU A 123 12.71 7.30 5.92
N GLY A 124 13.58 6.51 5.29
CA GLY A 124 14.03 6.76 3.91
C GLY A 124 12.87 6.76 2.91
N LEU A 125 11.95 5.81 3.05
CA LEU A 125 10.74 5.72 2.23
C LEU A 125 9.84 6.94 2.40
N THR A 126 9.60 7.42 3.64
CA THR A 126 8.87 8.66 3.92
C THR A 126 9.54 9.88 3.29
N ILE A 127 10.88 10.02 3.45
CA ILE A 127 11.68 11.12 2.86
C ILE A 127 11.58 11.11 1.33
N PHE A 128 11.46 9.94 0.71
CA PHE A 128 11.27 9.78 -0.72
C PHE A 128 9.82 10.01 -1.14
N SER A 129 8.88 9.23 -0.60
CA SER A 129 7.52 9.07 -1.12
C SER A 129 6.65 10.32 -0.97
N VAL A 130 6.71 10.99 0.18
CA VAL A 130 5.87 12.17 0.44
C VAL A 130 6.21 13.32 -0.51
N PRO A 131 7.48 13.75 -0.67
CA PRO A 131 7.83 14.78 -1.65
C PRO A 131 7.63 14.30 -3.10
N TYR A 132 7.81 13.02 -3.39
CA TYR A 132 7.61 12.45 -4.71
C TYR A 132 6.15 12.56 -5.17
N VAL A 133 5.20 12.15 -4.35
CA VAL A 133 3.77 12.26 -4.67
C VAL A 133 3.37 13.73 -4.85
N ALA A 134 3.86 14.61 -3.97
CA ALA A 134 3.61 16.03 -4.06
C ALA A 134 4.22 16.67 -5.32
N LEU A 135 5.40 16.21 -5.77
CA LEU A 135 5.99 16.64 -7.06
C LEU A 135 5.04 16.34 -8.22
N GLY A 136 4.42 15.16 -8.23
CA GLY A 136 3.46 14.78 -9.26
C GLY A 136 2.25 15.73 -9.34
N TYR A 137 1.76 16.22 -8.20
CA TYR A 137 0.69 17.21 -8.17
C TYR A 137 1.14 18.60 -8.65
N GLU A 138 2.42 18.94 -8.52
CA GLU A 138 2.99 20.21 -8.96
C GLU A 138 3.38 20.23 -10.45
N MET A 139 3.47 19.06 -11.12
CA MET A 139 3.87 18.95 -12.52
C MET A 139 2.91 19.63 -13.50
N SER A 140 1.63 19.77 -13.15
CA SER A 140 0.62 20.46 -13.96
C SER A 140 -0.42 21.15 -13.10
N THR A 141 -0.86 22.33 -13.53
CA THR A 141 -2.03 23.03 -12.95
C THR A 141 -3.34 22.59 -13.59
N ASP A 142 -3.29 21.93 -14.75
CA ASP A 142 -4.47 21.39 -15.43
C ASP A 142 -4.94 20.08 -14.75
N PHE A 143 -6.21 20.02 -14.40
CA PHE A 143 -6.80 18.87 -13.71
C PHE A 143 -6.73 17.58 -14.52
N HIS A 144 -7.05 17.65 -15.83
CA HIS A 144 -7.04 16.45 -16.69
C HIS A 144 -5.61 15.95 -16.94
N GLU A 145 -4.68 16.88 -17.11
CA GLU A 145 -3.28 16.52 -17.30
C GLU A 145 -2.66 15.91 -16.03
N ARG A 146 -3.00 16.44 -14.86
CA ARG A 146 -2.60 15.85 -13.57
C ARG A 146 -3.13 14.42 -13.41
N THR A 147 -4.39 14.19 -13.77
CA THR A 147 -4.98 12.85 -13.76
C THR A 147 -4.25 11.90 -14.70
N ARG A 148 -3.86 12.36 -15.89
CA ARG A 148 -3.07 11.54 -16.85
C ARG A 148 -1.68 11.19 -16.30
N ILE A 149 -1.00 12.15 -15.67
CA ILE A 149 0.31 11.91 -15.04
C ILE A 149 0.19 10.81 -13.98
N MET A 150 -0.79 10.92 -13.07
CA MET A 150 -1.01 9.95 -12.00
C MET A 150 -1.43 8.58 -12.55
N ALA A 151 -2.27 8.53 -13.58
CA ALA A 151 -2.70 7.28 -14.21
C ALA A 151 -1.53 6.52 -14.85
N ILE A 152 -0.66 7.22 -15.60
CA ILE A 152 0.54 6.63 -16.20
C ILE A 152 1.51 6.15 -15.12
N ALA A 153 1.72 6.97 -14.09
CA ALA A 153 2.58 6.59 -12.98
C ALA A 153 2.06 5.34 -12.26
N GLN A 154 0.77 5.30 -11.96
CA GLN A 154 0.15 4.16 -11.30
C GLN A 154 0.20 2.91 -12.18
N TRP A 155 -0.03 3.03 -13.48
CA TRP A 155 0.08 1.90 -14.41
C TRP A 155 1.50 1.30 -14.44
N ILE A 156 2.51 2.16 -14.48
CA ILE A 156 3.92 1.71 -14.39
C ILE A 156 4.20 1.09 -13.02
N GLY A 157 3.73 1.70 -11.94
CA GLY A 157 3.90 1.22 -10.57
C GLY A 157 3.29 -0.16 -10.31
N GLN A 158 2.15 -0.49 -10.95
CA GLN A 158 1.47 -1.78 -10.77
C GLN A 158 2.34 -2.98 -11.22
N TRP A 159 3.30 -2.79 -12.10
CA TRP A 159 4.22 -3.85 -12.50
C TRP A 159 5.08 -4.36 -11.35
N ALA A 160 5.27 -3.56 -10.28
CA ALA A 160 5.93 -4.03 -9.07
C ALA A 160 5.25 -5.28 -8.49
N TRP A 161 3.92 -5.28 -8.41
CA TRP A 161 3.12 -6.38 -7.85
C TRP A 161 3.05 -7.62 -8.75
N VAL A 162 3.39 -7.47 -10.03
CA VAL A 162 3.52 -8.58 -10.97
C VAL A 162 4.93 -9.18 -10.92
N ILE A 163 5.96 -8.32 -10.83
CA ILE A 163 7.37 -8.74 -10.90
C ILE A 163 7.86 -9.30 -9.56
N VAL A 164 7.56 -8.63 -8.46
CA VAL A 164 8.15 -8.95 -7.15
C VAL A 164 7.85 -10.37 -6.66
N PRO A 165 6.65 -10.95 -6.84
CA PRO A 165 6.42 -12.34 -6.45
C PRO A 165 7.38 -13.35 -7.10
N TRP A 166 7.99 -13.01 -8.26
CA TRP A 166 8.99 -13.88 -8.92
C TRP A 166 10.32 -13.95 -8.18
N PHE A 167 10.59 -13.00 -7.28
CA PHE A 167 11.78 -13.06 -6.43
C PHE A 167 11.78 -14.29 -5.53
N TRP A 168 10.61 -14.78 -5.17
CA TRP A 168 10.45 -16.05 -4.47
C TRP A 168 11.11 -17.21 -5.23
N VAL A 169 10.75 -17.39 -6.51
CA VAL A 169 11.32 -18.46 -7.35
C VAL A 169 12.83 -18.35 -7.43
N ILE A 170 13.35 -17.11 -7.56
CA ILE A 170 14.79 -16.86 -7.65
C ILE A 170 15.51 -17.20 -6.34
N ILE A 171 14.91 -16.87 -5.19
CA ILE A 171 15.51 -17.12 -3.86
C ILE A 171 15.62 -18.62 -3.56
N TYR A 172 14.60 -19.39 -3.94
CA TYR A 172 14.52 -20.83 -3.63
C TYR A 172 14.96 -21.76 -4.78
N ASP A 173 15.59 -21.22 -5.80
CA ASP A 173 16.17 -22.01 -6.90
C ASP A 173 17.64 -22.32 -6.59
N ASP A 174 17.93 -23.58 -6.29
CA ASP A 174 19.27 -24.10 -5.98
C ASP A 174 20.30 -23.91 -7.09
N SER A 175 19.84 -23.64 -8.33
CA SER A 175 20.75 -23.36 -9.46
C SER A 175 21.38 -21.96 -9.38
N TRP A 176 20.76 -21.04 -8.65
CA TRP A 176 21.24 -19.65 -8.49
C TRP A 176 21.98 -19.42 -7.19
N PHE A 177 21.51 -20.01 -6.09
CA PHE A 177 22.04 -19.76 -4.76
C PHE A 177 22.16 -21.04 -3.95
N SER A 178 23.19 -21.09 -3.08
CA SER A 178 23.45 -22.25 -2.19
C SER A 178 22.46 -22.36 -1.04
N SER A 179 21.75 -21.30 -0.70
CA SER A 179 20.71 -21.28 0.32
C SER A 179 19.77 -20.05 0.16
N PRO A 180 18.53 -20.12 0.63
CA PRO A 180 17.57 -19.00 0.57
C PRO A 180 18.08 -17.72 1.26
N GLU A 181 18.83 -17.85 2.37
CA GLU A 181 19.42 -16.70 3.06
C GLU A 181 20.48 -16.01 2.19
N SER A 182 21.34 -16.81 1.51
CA SER A 182 22.32 -16.29 0.55
C SER A 182 21.64 -15.63 -0.64
N GLY A 183 20.58 -16.28 -1.16
CA GLY A 183 19.74 -15.76 -2.23
C GLY A 183 19.13 -14.40 -1.86
N THR A 184 18.55 -14.29 -0.68
CA THR A 184 17.94 -13.05 -0.18
C THR A 184 18.98 -11.94 -0.02
N ARG A 185 20.14 -12.21 0.59
CA ARG A 185 21.23 -11.22 0.72
C ARG A 185 21.68 -10.68 -0.65
N THR A 186 21.89 -11.57 -1.59
CA THR A 186 22.42 -11.23 -2.92
C THR A 186 21.33 -10.51 -3.75
N LEU A 187 20.11 -11.04 -3.76
CA LEU A 187 19.00 -10.44 -4.51
C LEU A 187 18.62 -9.07 -3.95
N ALA A 188 18.71 -8.85 -2.63
CA ALA A 188 18.48 -7.56 -2.02
C ALA A 188 19.44 -6.48 -2.56
N ILE A 189 20.69 -6.81 -2.86
CA ILE A 189 21.64 -5.88 -3.48
C ILE A 189 21.17 -5.49 -4.89
N TYR A 190 20.88 -6.48 -5.74
CA TYR A 190 20.46 -6.19 -7.12
C TYR A 190 19.12 -5.44 -7.19
N VAL A 191 18.13 -5.87 -6.41
CA VAL A 191 16.82 -5.21 -6.31
C VAL A 191 16.98 -3.78 -5.82
N SER A 192 17.79 -3.58 -4.79
CA SER A 192 18.02 -2.24 -4.25
C SER A 192 18.73 -1.33 -5.23
N LEU A 193 19.78 -1.78 -5.91
CA LEU A 193 20.48 -0.98 -6.92
C LEU A 193 19.54 -0.59 -8.06
N PHE A 194 18.75 -1.55 -8.56
CA PHE A 194 17.78 -1.31 -9.61
C PHE A 194 16.69 -0.32 -9.16
N CYS A 195 16.06 -0.56 -8.02
CA CYS A 195 15.00 0.31 -7.50
C CYS A 195 15.53 1.71 -7.14
N THR A 196 16.73 1.81 -6.58
CA THR A 196 17.36 3.11 -6.28
C THR A 196 17.64 3.89 -7.56
N ALA A 197 18.14 3.24 -8.61
CA ALA A 197 18.32 3.88 -9.92
C ALA A 197 17.00 4.44 -10.47
N LEU A 198 15.90 3.67 -10.40
CA LEU A 198 14.57 4.14 -10.80
C LEU A 198 14.04 5.27 -9.91
N ALA A 199 14.26 5.20 -8.60
CA ALA A 199 13.85 6.22 -7.65
C ALA A 199 14.58 7.55 -7.86
N LEU A 200 15.81 7.53 -8.30
CA LEU A 200 16.60 8.73 -8.60
C LEU A 200 16.12 9.46 -9.87
N VAL A 201 15.50 8.76 -10.82
CA VAL A 201 15.06 9.33 -12.10
C VAL A 201 14.19 10.59 -11.92
N PRO A 202 13.13 10.61 -11.10
CA PRO A 202 12.33 11.82 -10.92
C PRO A 202 13.13 13.00 -10.38
N ALA A 203 14.05 12.75 -9.44
CA ALA A 203 14.87 13.80 -8.84
C ALA A 203 15.86 14.42 -9.85
N LEU A 204 16.41 13.61 -10.76
CA LEU A 204 17.43 14.04 -11.72
C LEU A 204 16.82 14.67 -12.97
N PHE A 205 15.77 14.09 -13.52
CA PHE A 205 15.25 14.44 -14.86
C PHE A 205 13.99 15.32 -14.83
N ILE A 206 13.21 15.37 -13.74
CA ILE A 206 12.06 16.27 -13.65
C ILE A 206 12.52 17.60 -13.09
N LYS A 207 12.44 18.66 -13.90
CA LYS A 207 12.83 20.01 -13.50
C LYS A 207 11.80 20.59 -12.53
N GLY A 208 12.23 20.94 -11.32
CA GLY A 208 11.46 21.73 -10.35
C GLY A 208 11.73 23.22 -10.47
N LYS A 209 10.77 24.06 -10.07
CA LYS A 209 11.00 25.48 -9.91
C LYS A 209 11.85 25.72 -8.65
N SER A 210 12.85 26.63 -8.75
CA SER A 210 13.61 27.04 -7.56
C SER A 210 12.69 27.68 -6.54
N SER A 211 12.81 27.29 -5.28
CA SER A 211 12.08 27.86 -4.15
C SER A 211 12.96 28.76 -3.26
N LEU A 212 14.16 29.09 -3.72
CA LEU A 212 15.15 29.80 -2.90
C LEU A 212 14.67 31.18 -2.41
N HIS A 213 13.93 31.90 -3.25
CA HIS A 213 13.44 33.26 -2.99
C HIS A 213 11.92 33.30 -2.73
N ASP A 214 11.29 32.18 -2.41
CA ASP A 214 9.87 32.15 -2.10
C ASP A 214 9.65 32.63 -0.65
N GLU A 215 9.12 33.84 -0.52
CA GLU A 215 8.88 34.49 0.78
C GLU A 215 7.68 33.90 1.53
N ASN A 216 6.78 33.17 0.84
CA ASN A 216 5.58 32.61 1.43
C ASN A 216 5.84 31.32 2.25
N LEU A 217 7.09 30.80 2.22
CA LEU A 217 7.43 29.55 2.91
C LEU A 217 7.63 29.81 4.42
N ALA A 218 6.97 28.96 5.23
CA ALA A 218 7.14 29.01 6.68
C ALA A 218 8.56 28.59 7.10
N LYS A 219 9.04 29.12 8.22
CA LYS A 219 10.32 28.69 8.78
C LYS A 219 10.19 27.26 9.34
N ILE A 220 11.15 26.41 8.97
CA ILE A 220 11.23 25.05 9.52
C ILE A 220 11.82 25.14 10.93
N THR A 221 10.96 25.14 11.94
CA THR A 221 11.31 25.15 13.36
C THR A 221 10.58 24.01 14.08
N PHE A 222 11.13 23.53 15.18
CA PHE A 222 10.47 22.51 16.00
C PHE A 222 9.06 22.93 16.44
N GLY A 223 8.86 24.23 16.76
CA GLY A 223 7.54 24.78 17.10
C GLY A 223 6.54 24.65 15.95
N ASN A 224 6.95 24.98 14.73
CA ASN A 224 6.08 24.89 13.55
C ASN A 224 5.77 23.44 13.18
N ILE A 225 6.73 22.51 13.31
CA ILE A 225 6.52 21.07 13.13
C ILE A 225 5.49 20.57 14.16
N LYS A 226 5.67 20.91 15.43
CA LYS A 226 4.73 20.56 16.50
C LYS A 226 3.32 21.11 16.24
N THR A 227 3.22 22.36 15.80
CA THR A 227 1.94 23.00 15.47
C THR A 227 1.27 22.30 14.29
N THR A 228 2.02 21.95 13.25
CA THR A 228 1.50 21.20 12.09
C THR A 228 0.98 19.84 12.51
N PHE A 229 1.72 19.10 13.33
CA PHE A 229 1.29 17.81 13.85
C PHE A 229 -0.02 17.93 14.67
N TRP A 230 -0.12 18.91 15.56
CA TRP A 230 -1.35 19.17 16.31
C TRP A 230 -2.52 19.61 15.42
N THR A 231 -2.26 20.39 14.38
CA THR A 231 -3.28 20.77 13.38
C THR A 231 -3.83 19.55 12.64
N LEU A 232 -2.96 18.57 12.31
CA LEU A 232 -3.39 17.30 11.73
C LEU A 232 -4.24 16.49 12.72
N ILE A 233 -3.82 16.37 13.98
CA ILE A 233 -4.63 15.68 15.00
C ILE A 233 -6.01 16.36 15.15
N LYS A 234 -6.07 17.70 15.18
CA LYS A 234 -7.34 18.42 15.14
C LYS A 234 -8.15 18.10 13.88
N GLY A 235 -7.48 18.03 12.73
CA GLY A 235 -8.10 17.62 11.46
C GLY A 235 -8.71 16.22 11.53
N PHE A 236 -8.06 15.25 12.19
CA PHE A 236 -8.63 13.94 12.48
C PHE A 236 -9.89 14.02 13.33
N VAL A 237 -9.85 14.80 14.43
CA VAL A 237 -11.01 14.99 15.32
C VAL A 237 -12.17 15.65 14.57
N ASP A 238 -11.90 16.63 13.72
CA ASP A 238 -12.94 17.29 12.92
C ASP A 238 -13.50 16.37 11.83
N ALA A 239 -12.64 15.63 11.15
CA ALA A 239 -13.06 14.64 10.15
C ALA A 239 -13.89 13.51 10.78
N ALA A 240 -13.62 13.15 12.04
CA ALA A 240 -14.41 12.16 12.79
C ALA A 240 -15.87 12.61 13.06
N LYS A 241 -16.18 13.89 12.90
CA LYS A 241 -17.55 14.42 12.96
C LYS A 241 -18.33 14.19 11.65
N ASN A 242 -17.62 13.90 10.56
CA ASN A 242 -18.21 13.58 9.27
C ASN A 242 -18.52 12.07 9.21
N THR A 243 -19.73 11.70 9.60
CA THR A 243 -20.15 10.29 9.70
C THR A 243 -19.94 9.49 8.39
N PRO A 244 -20.26 9.98 7.17
CA PRO A 244 -19.96 9.27 5.93
C PRO A 244 -18.47 9.00 5.75
N PHE A 245 -17.61 9.96 6.12
CA PHE A 245 -16.16 9.78 6.02
C PHE A 245 -15.63 8.74 7.01
N VAL A 246 -16.12 8.75 8.25
CA VAL A 246 -15.75 7.74 9.27
C VAL A 246 -16.09 6.34 8.79
N ARG A 247 -17.26 6.14 8.17
CA ARG A 247 -17.68 4.86 7.59
C ARG A 247 -16.77 4.42 6.44
N LEU A 248 -16.38 5.35 5.58
CA LEU A 248 -15.39 5.11 4.53
C LEU A 248 -14.05 4.65 5.09
N CYS A 249 -13.55 5.34 6.12
CA CYS A 249 -12.32 4.98 6.80
C CYS A 249 -12.39 3.60 7.46
N ALA A 250 -13.50 3.31 8.16
CA ALA A 250 -13.72 2.01 8.80
C ALA A 250 -13.79 0.88 7.76
N ALA A 251 -14.56 1.05 6.70
CA ALA A 251 -14.64 0.07 5.61
C ALA A 251 -13.25 -0.17 4.96
N THR A 252 -12.51 0.90 4.69
CA THR A 252 -11.14 0.81 4.15
C THR A 252 -10.23 0.03 5.09
N PHE A 253 -10.26 0.34 6.37
CA PHE A 253 -9.46 -0.34 7.40
C PHE A 253 -9.75 -1.85 7.43
N PHE A 254 -11.01 -2.25 7.51
CA PHE A 254 -11.39 -3.66 7.57
C PHE A 254 -11.03 -4.43 6.30
N ILE A 255 -11.22 -3.83 5.11
CA ILE A 255 -10.88 -4.49 3.85
C ILE A 255 -9.37 -4.61 3.66
N PHE A 256 -8.60 -3.56 4.00
CA PHE A 256 -7.14 -3.64 3.94
C PHE A 256 -6.58 -4.65 4.93
N ASN A 257 -7.14 -4.69 6.15
CA ASN A 257 -6.76 -5.70 7.13
C ASN A 257 -7.04 -7.12 6.61
N SER A 258 -8.23 -7.34 6.03
CA SER A 258 -8.61 -8.61 5.41
C SER A 258 -7.68 -9.02 4.27
N PHE A 259 -7.42 -8.10 3.34
CA PHE A 259 -6.54 -8.34 2.19
C PHE A 259 -5.11 -8.65 2.62
N GLN A 260 -4.55 -7.88 3.55
CA GLN A 260 -3.19 -8.06 4.02
C GLN A 260 -3.01 -9.33 4.86
N THR A 261 -4.02 -9.76 5.60
CA THR A 261 -4.00 -11.06 6.30
C THR A 261 -3.90 -12.21 5.30
N ILE A 262 -4.65 -12.15 4.19
CA ILE A 262 -4.55 -13.13 3.12
C ILE A 262 -3.16 -13.09 2.48
N ALA A 263 -2.65 -11.91 2.16
CA ALA A 263 -1.33 -11.75 1.59
C ALA A 263 -0.23 -12.33 2.50
N ALA A 264 -0.35 -12.15 3.82
CA ALA A 264 0.60 -12.66 4.80
C ALA A 264 0.57 -14.20 4.91
N PHE A 265 -0.61 -14.81 4.85
CA PHE A 265 -0.75 -16.25 5.06
C PHE A 265 -0.66 -17.10 3.78
N SER A 266 -0.92 -16.51 2.61
CA SER A 266 -1.01 -17.26 1.35
C SER A 266 0.23 -18.11 1.09
N PHE A 267 1.40 -17.56 1.35
CA PHE A 267 2.67 -18.27 1.23
C PHE A 267 2.71 -19.51 2.14
N PHE A 268 2.45 -19.32 3.43
CA PHE A 268 2.53 -20.41 4.42
C PHE A 268 1.50 -21.50 4.14
N ILE A 269 0.29 -21.16 3.68
CA ILE A 269 -0.72 -22.14 3.30
C ILE A 269 -0.28 -22.90 2.05
N ILE A 270 0.27 -22.22 1.04
CA ILE A 270 0.72 -22.92 -0.17
C ILE A 270 1.86 -23.86 0.18
N VAL A 271 2.90 -23.41 0.87
CA VAL A 271 4.08 -24.24 1.18
C VAL A 271 3.73 -25.35 2.15
N TYR A 272 3.11 -25.04 3.30
CA TYR A 272 2.96 -26.03 4.36
C TYR A 272 1.71 -26.90 4.23
N TYR A 273 0.63 -26.39 3.65
CA TYR A 273 -0.57 -27.19 3.46
C TYR A 273 -0.62 -27.96 2.14
N LEU A 274 -0.21 -27.32 1.03
CA LEU A 274 -0.21 -27.99 -0.28
C LEU A 274 1.02 -28.85 -0.53
N PHE A 275 2.19 -28.45 -0.01
CA PHE A 275 3.49 -29.06 -0.28
C PHE A 275 4.23 -29.54 0.98
N GLN A 276 3.54 -29.68 2.12
CA GLN A 276 4.07 -30.27 3.36
C GLN A 276 5.39 -29.63 3.87
N GLY A 277 5.54 -28.31 3.70
CA GLY A 277 6.71 -27.55 4.11
C GLY A 277 7.87 -27.54 3.10
N ASP A 278 7.74 -28.24 1.97
CA ASP A 278 8.75 -28.24 0.92
C ASP A 278 8.60 -27.00 0.01
N ALA A 279 9.41 -25.98 0.30
CA ALA A 279 9.42 -24.74 -0.47
C ALA A 279 9.91 -24.93 -1.90
N GLY A 280 10.86 -25.86 -2.13
CA GLY A 280 11.35 -26.21 -3.46
C GLY A 280 10.27 -26.87 -4.30
N ALA A 281 9.52 -27.84 -3.74
CA ALA A 281 8.39 -28.46 -4.42
C ALA A 281 7.23 -27.47 -4.65
N ALA A 282 7.03 -26.48 -3.76
CA ALA A 282 6.05 -25.41 -3.96
C ALA A 282 6.38 -24.53 -5.18
N GLY A 283 7.65 -24.37 -5.51
CA GLY A 283 8.13 -23.79 -6.77
C GLY A 283 7.43 -22.46 -7.12
N ILE A 284 6.75 -22.44 -8.27
CA ILE A 284 6.10 -21.22 -8.81
C ILE A 284 4.74 -20.86 -8.16
N TRP A 285 4.12 -21.73 -7.38
CA TRP A 285 2.73 -21.53 -6.92
C TRP A 285 2.53 -20.31 -6.04
N PRO A 286 3.40 -19.98 -5.05
CA PRO A 286 3.28 -18.73 -4.29
C PRO A 286 3.37 -17.48 -5.20
N THR A 287 4.25 -17.54 -6.20
CA THR A 287 4.43 -16.47 -7.21
C THR A 287 3.16 -16.27 -8.03
N LEU A 288 2.55 -17.35 -8.51
CA LEU A 288 1.31 -17.28 -9.30
C LEU A 288 0.16 -16.69 -8.50
N HIS A 289 0.06 -17.00 -7.19
CA HIS A 289 -0.95 -16.39 -6.32
C HIS A 289 -0.86 -14.85 -6.33
N GLY A 290 0.33 -14.29 -6.16
CA GLY A 290 0.55 -12.84 -6.16
C GLY A 290 0.42 -12.21 -7.54
N SER A 291 1.17 -12.70 -8.53
CA SER A 291 1.25 -12.10 -9.87
C SER A 291 -0.06 -12.21 -10.65
N VAL A 292 -0.73 -13.37 -10.62
CA VAL A 292 -2.02 -13.56 -11.29
C VAL A 292 -3.10 -12.72 -10.61
N GLY A 293 -3.10 -12.64 -9.27
CA GLY A 293 -3.99 -11.77 -8.52
C GLY A 293 -3.83 -10.29 -8.90
N ALA A 294 -2.59 -9.80 -9.02
CA ALA A 294 -2.31 -8.44 -9.45
C ALA A 294 -2.75 -8.16 -10.90
N LEU A 295 -2.50 -9.08 -11.83
CA LEU A 295 -2.94 -8.98 -13.22
C LEU A 295 -4.47 -8.96 -13.33
N LEU A 296 -5.15 -9.87 -12.64
CA LEU A 296 -6.61 -9.92 -12.61
C LEU A 296 -7.20 -8.65 -12.03
N THR A 297 -6.65 -8.13 -10.94
CA THR A 297 -7.10 -6.88 -10.35
C THR A 297 -6.97 -5.72 -11.33
N THR A 298 -5.81 -5.58 -11.97
CA THR A 298 -5.51 -4.44 -12.84
C THR A 298 -6.28 -4.49 -14.16
N PHE A 299 -6.27 -5.62 -14.86
CA PHE A 299 -6.78 -5.70 -16.23
C PHE A 299 -8.22 -6.20 -16.35
N LEU A 300 -8.72 -6.92 -15.35
CA LEU A 300 -10.07 -7.46 -15.36
C LEU A 300 -10.99 -6.70 -14.41
N VAL A 301 -10.64 -6.64 -13.12
CA VAL A 301 -11.55 -6.18 -12.07
C VAL A 301 -11.74 -4.68 -12.11
N ILE A 302 -10.67 -3.88 -12.19
CA ILE A 302 -10.78 -2.41 -12.21
C ILE A 302 -11.67 -1.92 -13.35
N PRO A 303 -11.52 -2.38 -14.62
CA PRO A 303 -12.42 -2.00 -15.71
C PRO A 303 -13.89 -2.41 -15.48
N ILE A 304 -14.12 -3.59 -14.90
CA ILE A 304 -15.48 -4.07 -14.60
C ILE A 304 -16.10 -3.19 -13.51
N VAL A 305 -15.40 -2.95 -12.41
CA VAL A 305 -15.88 -2.13 -11.29
C VAL A 305 -16.14 -0.69 -11.75
N THR A 306 -15.29 -0.13 -12.60
CA THR A 306 -15.52 1.21 -13.17
C THR A 306 -16.82 1.29 -13.93
N ARG A 307 -17.06 0.35 -14.85
CA ARG A 307 -18.33 0.28 -15.61
C ARG A 307 -19.55 0.02 -14.73
N MET A 308 -19.39 -0.80 -13.69
CA MET A 308 -20.44 -1.04 -12.71
C MET A 308 -20.77 0.23 -11.94
N SER A 309 -19.76 1.03 -11.55
CA SER A 309 -19.98 2.26 -10.80
C SER A 309 -20.71 3.33 -11.60
N GLU A 310 -20.52 3.37 -12.93
CA GLU A 310 -21.26 4.26 -13.83
C GLU A 310 -22.74 3.89 -13.95
N LYS A 311 -23.08 2.60 -13.82
CA LYS A 311 -24.47 2.11 -13.99
C LYS A 311 -25.25 1.98 -12.69
N LEU A 312 -24.58 1.54 -11.61
CA LEU A 312 -25.20 1.18 -10.33
C LEU A 312 -24.93 2.23 -9.23
N GLY A 313 -24.04 3.18 -9.49
CA GLY A 313 -23.51 4.11 -8.51
C GLY A 313 -22.41 3.49 -7.63
N LYS A 314 -21.59 4.35 -7.01
CA LYS A 314 -20.38 3.96 -6.27
C LYS A 314 -20.69 3.04 -5.07
N LYS A 315 -21.68 3.39 -4.25
CA LYS A 315 -22.05 2.63 -3.04
C LYS A 315 -22.47 1.20 -3.36
N LYS A 316 -23.40 1.00 -4.29
CA LYS A 316 -23.89 -0.34 -4.67
C LYS A 316 -22.77 -1.17 -5.28
N THR A 317 -21.97 -0.57 -6.16
CA THR A 317 -20.84 -1.25 -6.80
C THR A 317 -19.81 -1.69 -5.77
N PHE A 318 -19.49 -0.85 -4.78
CA PHE A 318 -18.61 -1.22 -3.69
C PHE A 318 -19.15 -2.45 -2.93
N MET A 319 -20.41 -2.41 -2.49
CA MET A 319 -21.02 -3.53 -1.74
C MET A 319 -21.02 -4.84 -2.54
N ILE A 320 -21.33 -4.78 -3.85
CA ILE A 320 -21.31 -5.95 -4.73
C ILE A 320 -19.89 -6.48 -4.89
N SER A 321 -18.91 -5.63 -5.13
CA SER A 321 -17.50 -6.02 -5.26
C SER A 321 -17.00 -6.72 -3.99
N GLN A 322 -17.36 -6.20 -2.83
CA GLN A 322 -16.99 -6.82 -1.56
C GLN A 322 -17.73 -8.15 -1.33
N ALA A 323 -19.00 -8.26 -1.70
CA ALA A 323 -19.74 -9.51 -1.62
C ALA A 323 -19.13 -10.60 -2.52
N ILE A 324 -18.68 -10.25 -3.73
CA ILE A 324 -17.96 -11.17 -4.63
C ILE A 324 -16.63 -11.62 -3.98
N SER A 325 -15.90 -10.72 -3.31
CA SER A 325 -14.65 -11.09 -2.66
C SER A 325 -14.83 -12.08 -1.51
N ILE A 326 -15.94 -11.99 -0.77
CA ILE A 326 -16.29 -12.99 0.27
C ILE A 326 -16.44 -14.39 -0.34
N VAL A 327 -17.09 -14.48 -1.50
CA VAL A 327 -17.15 -15.76 -2.23
C VAL A 327 -15.75 -16.25 -2.58
N GLY A 328 -14.84 -15.37 -3.01
CA GLY A 328 -13.44 -15.70 -3.25
C GLY A 328 -12.73 -16.25 -2.01
N TYR A 329 -12.94 -15.64 -0.83
CA TYR A 329 -12.38 -16.12 0.44
C TYR A 329 -12.89 -17.53 0.80
N ILE A 330 -14.19 -17.75 0.65
CA ILE A 330 -14.81 -19.06 0.90
C ILE A 330 -14.30 -20.12 -0.08
N LEU A 331 -14.14 -19.75 -1.37
CA LEU A 331 -13.61 -20.66 -2.38
C LEU A 331 -12.18 -21.09 -2.09
N PHE A 332 -11.34 -20.27 -1.50
CA PHE A 332 -10.01 -20.69 -1.09
C PHE A 332 -10.02 -21.87 -0.13
N TRP A 333 -11.02 -21.96 0.78
CA TRP A 333 -11.16 -23.10 1.67
C TRP A 333 -11.29 -24.44 0.92
N PHE A 334 -12.05 -24.43 -0.16
CA PHE A 334 -12.33 -25.64 -0.95
C PHE A 334 -11.29 -25.89 -2.06
N LEU A 335 -10.62 -24.83 -2.56
CA LEU A 335 -9.75 -24.92 -3.72
C LEU A 335 -8.26 -25.04 -3.38
N PHE A 336 -7.86 -24.85 -2.12
CA PHE A 336 -6.54 -25.29 -1.68
C PHE A 336 -6.58 -26.81 -1.48
N ILE A 337 -6.25 -27.57 -2.53
CA ILE A 337 -6.31 -29.03 -2.55
C ILE A 337 -4.89 -29.59 -2.69
N PRO A 338 -4.38 -30.35 -1.69
CA PRO A 338 -3.11 -31.06 -1.83
C PRO A 338 -3.10 -31.95 -3.09
N GLY A 339 -2.01 -31.91 -3.86
CA GLY A 339 -1.88 -32.63 -5.12
C GLY A 339 -2.52 -31.94 -6.34
N LYS A 340 -3.29 -30.84 -6.14
CA LYS A 340 -3.90 -30.05 -7.24
C LYS A 340 -3.73 -28.55 -6.99
N PRO A 341 -2.50 -28.03 -6.91
CA PRO A 341 -2.23 -26.65 -6.52
C PRO A 341 -2.85 -25.61 -7.44
N TYR A 342 -3.02 -25.92 -8.74
CA TYR A 342 -3.65 -25.01 -9.70
C TYR A 342 -5.11 -24.63 -9.38
N MET A 343 -5.79 -25.40 -8.52
CA MET A 343 -7.20 -25.16 -8.23
C MET A 343 -7.46 -23.82 -7.52
N PHE A 344 -6.57 -23.36 -6.67
CA PHE A 344 -6.77 -22.07 -5.98
C PHE A 344 -6.78 -20.88 -6.96
N LEU A 345 -6.19 -21.00 -8.15
CA LEU A 345 -6.19 -19.94 -9.15
C LEU A 345 -7.62 -19.53 -9.58
N PHE A 346 -8.58 -20.45 -9.50
CA PHE A 346 -9.98 -20.16 -9.81
C PHE A 346 -10.68 -19.27 -8.76
N ALA A 347 -10.15 -19.14 -7.54
CA ALA A 347 -10.66 -18.24 -6.54
C ALA A 347 -10.14 -16.79 -6.75
N LEU A 348 -8.97 -16.62 -7.39
CA LEU A 348 -8.30 -15.32 -7.53
C LEU A 348 -9.16 -14.26 -8.24
N PRO A 349 -9.93 -14.54 -9.30
CA PRO A 349 -10.76 -13.51 -9.91
C PRO A 349 -11.75 -12.90 -8.93
N MET A 350 -12.42 -13.73 -8.12
CA MET A 350 -13.40 -13.25 -7.12
C MET A 350 -12.72 -12.54 -5.97
N PHE A 351 -11.62 -13.08 -5.44
CA PHE A 351 -10.78 -12.44 -4.43
C PHE A 351 -10.34 -11.03 -4.87
N SER A 352 -9.93 -10.85 -6.12
CA SER A 352 -9.44 -9.58 -6.66
C SER A 352 -10.50 -8.47 -6.68
N PHE A 353 -11.81 -8.79 -6.66
CA PHE A 353 -12.87 -7.80 -6.57
C PHE A 353 -12.82 -6.99 -5.28
N GLY A 354 -12.36 -7.56 -4.17
CA GLY A 354 -12.23 -6.87 -2.90
C GLY A 354 -11.33 -5.65 -3.00
N ILE A 355 -10.08 -5.89 -3.36
CA ILE A 355 -9.06 -4.82 -3.43
C ILE A 355 -9.25 -3.93 -4.66
N GLY A 356 -9.65 -4.47 -5.80
CA GLY A 356 -9.92 -3.71 -7.01
C GLY A 356 -11.12 -2.76 -6.84
N GLY A 357 -12.18 -3.22 -6.17
CA GLY A 357 -13.35 -2.40 -5.82
C GLY A 357 -12.97 -1.28 -4.86
N LEU A 358 -12.16 -1.59 -3.85
CA LEU A 358 -11.68 -0.61 -2.88
C LEU A 358 -10.89 0.52 -3.58
N PHE A 359 -9.81 0.19 -4.30
CA PHE A 359 -8.95 1.19 -4.94
C PHE A 359 -9.69 2.03 -5.99
N THR A 360 -10.63 1.44 -6.72
CA THR A 360 -11.38 2.16 -7.76
C THR A 360 -12.35 3.18 -7.17
N LEU A 361 -13.01 2.85 -6.05
CA LEU A 361 -14.16 3.62 -5.57
C LEU A 361 -13.83 4.54 -4.41
N MET A 362 -12.96 4.12 -3.48
CA MET A 362 -12.77 4.82 -2.20
C MET A 362 -12.22 6.24 -2.35
N MET A 363 -11.27 6.46 -3.24
CA MET A 363 -10.75 7.83 -3.47
C MET A 363 -11.83 8.76 -4.00
N SER A 364 -12.67 8.27 -4.91
CA SER A 364 -13.79 9.03 -5.46
C SER A 364 -14.87 9.29 -4.41
N MET A 365 -15.16 8.32 -3.54
CA MET A 365 -16.12 8.48 -2.45
C MET A 365 -15.58 9.41 -1.34
N THR A 366 -14.26 9.43 -1.12
CA THR A 366 -13.61 10.40 -0.24
C THR A 366 -13.80 11.83 -0.74
N ALA A 367 -13.72 12.06 -2.06
CA ALA A 367 -14.01 13.37 -2.64
C ALA A 367 -15.49 13.78 -2.41
N ASP A 368 -16.44 12.85 -2.55
CA ASP A 368 -17.85 13.11 -2.26
C ASP A 368 -18.09 13.52 -0.79
N THR A 369 -17.32 12.95 0.16
CA THR A 369 -17.39 13.36 1.57
C THR A 369 -16.77 14.73 1.83
N CYS A 370 -15.77 15.14 1.06
CA CYS A 370 -15.23 16.50 1.10
C CYS A 370 -16.26 17.53 0.60
N ASP A 371 -16.99 17.20 -0.46
CA ASP A 371 -18.08 18.04 -0.98
C ASP A 371 -19.19 18.24 0.07
N LEU A 372 -19.56 17.18 0.78
CA LEU A 372 -20.50 17.28 1.90
C LEU A 372 -19.97 18.14 3.05
N ASP A 373 -18.68 18.01 3.39
CA ASP A 373 -18.06 18.84 4.44
C ASP A 373 -18.05 20.32 4.05
N GLU A 374 -17.71 20.63 2.80
CA GLU A 374 -17.75 21.98 2.26
C GLU A 374 -19.16 22.56 2.27
N LEU A 375 -20.17 21.76 1.91
CA LEU A 375 -21.58 22.21 1.94
C LEU A 375 -22.03 22.56 3.36
N LYS A 376 -21.64 21.74 4.37
CA LYS A 376 -22.04 21.91 5.78
C LYS A 376 -21.25 22.97 6.51
N ASN A 377 -19.94 23.02 6.32
CA ASN A 377 -19.01 23.78 7.14
C ASN A 377 -18.37 24.98 6.41
N GLY A 378 -18.58 25.12 5.11
CA GLY A 378 -18.02 26.18 4.28
C GLY A 378 -16.55 25.96 3.88
N LEU A 379 -15.96 27.00 3.30
CA LEU A 379 -14.57 27.00 2.87
C LEU A 379 -13.61 27.27 4.05
N PRO A 380 -12.33 26.80 3.97
CA PRO A 380 -11.69 26.14 2.83
C PRO A 380 -12.00 24.64 2.77
N ARG A 381 -12.05 24.09 1.53
CA ARG A 381 -12.23 22.67 1.25
C ARG A 381 -11.06 21.86 1.81
N LYS A 382 -11.37 20.78 2.55
CA LYS A 382 -10.39 20.01 3.35
C LYS A 382 -9.90 18.73 2.65
N GLU A 383 -9.78 18.72 1.33
CA GLU A 383 -9.37 17.52 0.56
C GLU A 383 -8.04 16.92 1.04
N ALA A 384 -7.04 17.77 1.31
CA ALA A 384 -5.73 17.31 1.76
C ALA A 384 -5.82 16.58 3.12
N THR A 385 -6.65 17.10 4.04
CA THR A 385 -6.85 16.49 5.36
C THR A 385 -7.57 15.15 5.25
N PHE A 386 -8.67 15.09 4.50
CA PHE A 386 -9.43 13.86 4.30
C PHE A 386 -8.61 12.80 3.57
N GLY A 387 -7.88 13.18 2.52
CA GLY A 387 -6.97 12.30 1.82
C GLY A 387 -5.84 11.75 2.69
N ALA A 388 -5.22 12.60 3.53
CA ALA A 388 -4.18 12.17 4.45
C ALA A 388 -4.70 11.16 5.49
N ILE A 389 -5.90 11.40 6.04
CA ILE A 389 -6.56 10.49 7.00
C ILE A 389 -6.88 9.16 6.33
N TYR A 390 -7.41 9.19 5.10
CA TYR A 390 -7.71 7.99 4.33
C TYR A 390 -6.45 7.11 4.16
N TRP A 391 -5.35 7.67 3.69
CA TRP A 391 -4.11 6.94 3.50
C TRP A 391 -3.47 6.47 4.82
N TRP A 392 -3.67 7.24 5.88
CA TRP A 392 -3.26 6.81 7.22
C TRP A 392 -4.01 5.55 7.67
N MET A 393 -5.34 5.47 7.40
CA MET A 393 -6.14 4.28 7.70
C MET A 393 -5.69 3.05 6.89
N VAL A 394 -5.29 3.23 5.62
CA VAL A 394 -4.68 2.18 4.80
C VAL A 394 -3.39 1.66 5.43
N LYS A 395 -2.48 2.56 5.81
CA LYS A 395 -1.20 2.20 6.45
C LYS A 395 -1.42 1.50 7.79
N PHE A 396 -2.32 2.01 8.61
CA PHE A 396 -2.65 1.43 9.90
C PHE A 396 -3.28 0.04 9.76
N GLY A 397 -4.21 -0.13 8.82
CA GLY A 397 -4.79 -1.44 8.51
C GLY A 397 -3.73 -2.45 8.07
N THR A 398 -2.79 -2.03 7.21
CA THR A 398 -1.66 -2.86 6.77
C THR A 398 -0.75 -3.26 7.94
N ALA A 399 -0.40 -2.30 8.80
CA ALA A 399 0.48 -2.52 9.95
C ALA A 399 -0.16 -3.52 10.94
N LEU A 400 -1.43 -3.28 11.29
CA LEU A 400 -2.16 -4.13 12.22
C LEU A 400 -2.36 -5.55 11.66
N ALA A 401 -2.63 -5.70 10.36
CA ALA A 401 -2.74 -7.00 9.73
C ALA A 401 -1.46 -7.82 9.88
N GLY A 402 -0.28 -7.20 9.71
CA GLY A 402 1.00 -7.87 9.92
C GLY A 402 1.19 -8.35 11.36
N LEU A 403 0.88 -7.49 12.34
CA LEU A 403 0.95 -7.86 13.75
C LEU A 403 -0.03 -8.99 14.09
N LEU A 404 -1.29 -8.87 13.66
CA LEU A 404 -2.31 -9.89 13.88
C LEU A 404 -1.92 -11.22 13.22
N SER A 405 -1.32 -11.17 12.02
CA SER A 405 -0.88 -12.38 11.33
C SER A 405 0.19 -13.12 12.12
N GLY A 406 1.18 -12.41 12.69
CA GLY A 406 2.18 -13.02 13.57
C GLY A 406 1.57 -13.63 14.84
N LEU A 407 0.67 -12.90 15.49
CA LEU A 407 -0.05 -13.39 16.68
C LEU A 407 -0.93 -14.60 16.37
N ILE A 408 -1.63 -14.62 15.24
CA ILE A 408 -2.46 -15.75 14.81
C ILE A 408 -1.60 -16.96 14.55
N MET A 409 -0.47 -16.82 13.83
CA MET A 409 0.46 -17.94 13.57
C MET A 409 0.96 -18.55 14.87
N SER A 410 1.35 -17.72 15.83
CA SER A 410 1.78 -18.17 17.16
C SER A 410 0.61 -18.86 17.92
N TYR A 411 -0.59 -18.27 17.88
CA TYR A 411 -1.77 -18.81 18.56
C TYR A 411 -2.20 -20.20 18.05
N VAL A 412 -2.13 -20.43 16.74
CA VAL A 412 -2.45 -21.73 16.13
C VAL A 412 -1.33 -22.75 16.29
N GLY A 413 -0.18 -22.37 16.87
CA GLY A 413 0.98 -23.23 17.06
C GLY A 413 1.75 -23.54 15.78
N PHE A 414 1.73 -22.62 14.80
CA PHE A 414 2.55 -22.75 13.58
C PHE A 414 4.04 -22.63 13.92
N ASP A 415 4.83 -23.59 13.46
CA ASP A 415 6.29 -23.60 13.58
C ASP A 415 6.95 -23.86 12.21
N ALA A 416 7.61 -22.86 11.68
CA ALA A 416 8.24 -22.94 10.36
C ALA A 416 9.41 -23.94 10.29
N ASN A 417 9.98 -24.34 11.43
CA ASN A 417 11.05 -25.32 11.48
C ASN A 417 10.56 -26.78 11.30
N LEU A 418 9.24 -26.97 11.34
CA LEU A 418 8.62 -28.28 11.20
C LEU A 418 8.02 -28.44 9.81
N GLY A 419 8.42 -29.46 9.04
CA GLY A 419 7.77 -29.79 7.77
C GLY A 419 6.33 -30.25 8.01
N GLU A 420 6.13 -31.19 8.92
CA GLU A 420 4.80 -31.58 9.41
C GLU A 420 4.39 -30.68 10.58
N GLN A 421 3.36 -29.89 10.37
CA GLN A 421 2.87 -28.95 11.37
C GLN A 421 2.10 -29.66 12.50
N PRO A 422 2.06 -29.08 13.73
CA PRO A 422 1.24 -29.63 14.82
C PRO A 422 -0.22 -29.84 14.41
N GLU A 423 -0.87 -30.84 15.00
CA GLU A 423 -2.25 -31.16 14.72
C GLU A 423 -3.13 -29.91 14.92
N GLY A 424 -3.92 -29.60 13.92
CA GLY A 424 -4.81 -28.43 13.94
C GLY A 424 -4.18 -27.10 13.57
N ALA A 425 -2.85 -26.91 13.57
CA ALA A 425 -2.20 -25.63 13.23
C ALA A 425 -2.56 -25.18 11.81
N MET A 426 -2.42 -26.06 10.81
CA MET A 426 -2.78 -25.71 9.43
C MET A 426 -4.28 -25.51 9.23
N THR A 427 -5.11 -26.25 9.94
CA THR A 427 -6.57 -26.04 9.92
C THR A 427 -6.91 -24.69 10.54
N GLY A 428 -6.31 -24.35 11.68
CA GLY A 428 -6.45 -23.04 12.31
C GLY A 428 -6.03 -21.89 11.39
N LEU A 429 -4.85 -22.01 10.76
CA LEU A 429 -4.35 -21.01 9.83
C LEU A 429 -5.29 -20.82 8.63
N ARG A 430 -5.83 -21.90 8.06
CA ARG A 430 -6.82 -21.86 6.98
C ARG A 430 -8.14 -21.23 7.40
N ILE A 431 -8.61 -21.47 8.63
CA ILE A 431 -9.80 -20.79 9.18
C ILE A 431 -9.54 -19.28 9.23
N PHE A 432 -8.42 -18.84 9.80
CA PHE A 432 -8.09 -17.42 9.84
C PHE A 432 -7.89 -16.83 8.44
N TYR A 433 -7.36 -17.58 7.50
CA TYR A 433 -7.21 -17.15 6.10
C TYR A 433 -8.53 -16.92 5.39
N THR A 434 -9.58 -17.68 5.71
CA THR A 434 -10.88 -17.62 5.01
C THR A 434 -11.93 -16.86 5.80
N VAL A 435 -12.09 -17.16 7.08
CA VAL A 435 -13.19 -16.63 7.90
C VAL A 435 -12.89 -15.21 8.38
N PHE A 436 -11.67 -14.93 8.81
CA PHE A 436 -11.31 -13.62 9.32
C PHE A 436 -11.46 -12.50 8.26
N PRO A 437 -10.94 -12.66 7.03
CA PRO A 437 -11.17 -11.68 5.96
C PRO A 437 -12.65 -11.55 5.55
N ALA A 438 -13.40 -12.67 5.58
CA ALA A 438 -14.83 -12.65 5.27
C ALA A 438 -15.61 -11.82 6.31
N ILE A 439 -15.31 -12.00 7.60
CA ILE A 439 -15.93 -11.22 8.69
C ILE A 439 -15.57 -9.73 8.55
N GLY A 440 -14.29 -9.40 8.35
CA GLY A 440 -13.87 -8.01 8.15
C GLY A 440 -14.57 -7.36 6.98
N THR A 441 -14.70 -8.06 5.86
CA THR A 441 -15.41 -7.58 4.68
C THR A 441 -16.93 -7.47 4.90
N LEU A 442 -17.55 -8.38 5.66
CA LEU A 442 -18.96 -8.27 6.05
C LEU A 442 -19.20 -7.03 6.93
N ILE A 443 -18.32 -6.76 7.88
CA ILE A 443 -18.39 -5.53 8.70
C ILE A 443 -18.31 -4.30 7.81
N ALA A 444 -17.39 -4.28 6.84
CA ALA A 444 -17.27 -3.18 5.89
C ALA A 444 -18.54 -2.98 5.03
N ILE A 445 -19.14 -4.07 4.56
CA ILE A 445 -20.42 -4.01 3.80
C ILE A 445 -21.55 -3.47 4.70
N TYR A 446 -21.64 -3.97 5.94
CA TYR A 446 -22.66 -3.53 6.88
C TYR A 446 -22.54 -2.04 7.21
N ASP A 447 -21.32 -1.57 7.44
CA ASP A 447 -21.04 -0.16 7.72
C ASP A 447 -21.38 0.72 6.51
N MET A 448 -21.00 0.29 5.32
CA MET A 448 -21.32 0.98 4.06
C MET A 448 -22.80 0.92 3.67
N LYS A 449 -23.59 -0.02 4.18
CA LYS A 449 -25.06 0.00 4.01
C LYS A 449 -25.66 1.29 4.54
N ASN A 450 -25.10 1.83 5.61
CA ASN A 450 -25.55 3.06 6.25
C ASN A 450 -24.86 4.33 5.70
N TYR A 451 -23.99 4.20 4.69
CA TYR A 451 -23.39 5.35 4.00
C TYR A 451 -24.47 6.10 3.22
N ASP A 452 -24.68 7.38 3.55
CA ASP A 452 -25.83 8.16 3.11
C ASP A 452 -25.61 8.99 1.84
N ILE A 453 -24.36 9.09 1.36
CA ILE A 453 -24.07 9.75 0.08
C ILE A 453 -24.25 8.74 -1.06
N ASN A 454 -25.49 8.59 -1.52
CA ASN A 454 -25.77 7.88 -2.77
C ASN A 454 -25.48 8.77 -3.98
N GLU A 455 -25.65 8.24 -5.20
CA GLU A 455 -25.34 8.96 -6.43
C GLU A 455 -26.22 10.21 -6.61
N GLU A 456 -27.51 10.14 -6.25
CA GLU A 456 -28.45 11.27 -6.34
C GLU A 456 -28.01 12.40 -5.42
N ARG A 457 -27.71 12.06 -4.15
CA ARG A 457 -27.26 13.03 -3.16
C ARG A 457 -25.89 13.62 -3.48
N ALA A 458 -24.96 12.84 -4.04
CA ALA A 458 -23.67 13.35 -4.50
C ALA A 458 -23.83 14.37 -5.64
N LYS A 459 -24.72 14.11 -6.59
CA LYS A 459 -25.06 15.05 -7.67
C LYS A 459 -25.75 16.31 -7.16
N GLU A 460 -26.68 16.16 -6.22
CA GLU A 460 -27.35 17.29 -5.55
C GLU A 460 -26.34 18.21 -4.84
N ILE A 461 -25.46 17.63 -4.00
CA ILE A 461 -24.42 18.38 -3.30
C ILE A 461 -23.52 19.12 -4.29
N SER A 462 -23.08 18.44 -5.35
CA SER A 462 -22.22 19.04 -6.38
C SER A 462 -22.93 20.18 -7.14
N SER A 463 -24.24 20.06 -7.42
CA SER A 463 -25.01 21.12 -8.07
C SER A 463 -25.16 22.36 -7.19
N ILE A 464 -25.47 22.19 -5.90
CA ILE A 464 -25.59 23.29 -4.93
C ILE A 464 -24.24 24.02 -4.79
N LEU A 465 -23.14 23.29 -4.69
CA LEU A 465 -21.81 23.89 -4.61
C LEU A 465 -21.44 24.65 -5.90
N ALA A 466 -21.82 24.13 -7.06
CA ALA A 466 -21.60 24.81 -8.34
C ALA A 466 -22.39 26.10 -8.49
N GLU A 467 -23.65 26.16 -8.00
CA GLU A 467 -24.46 27.35 -7.95
C GLU A 467 -23.87 28.40 -7.00
N ARG A 468 -23.53 28.01 -5.77
CA ARG A 468 -22.88 28.88 -4.79
C ARG A 468 -21.59 29.53 -5.31
N ASN A 469 -20.77 28.75 -6.03
CA ASN A 469 -19.52 29.25 -6.61
C ASN A 469 -19.74 30.20 -7.80
N LYS A 470 -20.90 30.16 -8.49
CA LYS A 470 -21.28 31.13 -9.53
C LYS A 470 -21.76 32.45 -8.94
N GLU A 471 -22.38 32.43 -7.77
CA GLU A 471 -22.84 33.64 -7.08
C GLU A 471 -21.71 34.41 -6.38
N THR A 472 -20.58 33.73 -6.10
CA THR A 472 -19.43 34.31 -5.41
C THR A 472 -18.37 34.86 -6.38
N ASN A 473 -18.44 34.54 -7.69
CA ASN A 473 -17.58 35.06 -8.77
C ASN A 473 -18.37 36.07 -9.65
#